data_cc8edabfd57c1995d29eb85d0bc00ee1
#
_entry.id   cc8edabfd57c1995d29eb85d0bc00ee1
#
_cell.length_a   1.000
_cell.length_b   1.000
_cell.length_c   1.000
_cell.angle_alpha   90.00
_cell.angle_beta   90.00
_cell.angle_gamma   90.00
#
_symmetry.space_group_name_H-M   'P 1'
#
loop_
_entity.id
_entity.type
_entity.pdbx_description
1 polymer ?
#
loop_
_entity_poly.entity_id
_entity_poly.type
_entity_poly.pdbx_seq_one_letter_code
_entity_poly.pdbx_strand_id
1 'polypeptide(L)'
;MFLLGHSCWSYIFSKITGRQVKSSLPAYMALLAGVLPDFDIYFKPLIQHHTYTHSLIVLVPTCAVLALRFRGLGLAFSAGILSHLVADSIVGTIPPLYPLSDLQVGISLGLPSPADTALEVGALGIVLVIAYLSREYKLVTESHKEAVYLAIPLVSIVTLTLLFAGDNNVPLAEFAFSRKALTLITLGHAALIGILGLGVFQGARAVITTRKQPGHPSSPPSGEAQPSGSPLPSNTSP
;
A
#
# COMPACT_ATOMS: atom_id res chain seq x y z
N MET A 1 -10.23 13.48 4.15
CA MET A 1 -10.50 12.49 3.05
C MET A 1 -10.78 11.16 3.70
N PHE A 2 -11.52 10.24 3.03
CA PHE A 2 -11.72 8.89 3.56
C PHE A 2 -10.53 7.98 3.23
N LEU A 3 -10.44 6.82 3.90
CA LEU A 3 -9.34 5.86 3.73
C LEU A 3 -9.15 5.34 2.30
N LEU A 4 -10.22 5.34 1.49
CA LEU A 4 -10.13 5.03 0.06
C LEU A 4 -9.18 6.01 -0.64
N GLY A 5 -9.43 7.30 -0.48
CA GLY A 5 -8.61 8.35 -1.07
C GLY A 5 -7.19 8.31 -0.56
N HIS A 6 -6.98 8.21 0.76
CA HIS A 6 -5.64 8.14 1.36
C HIS A 6 -4.82 6.97 0.81
N SER A 7 -5.41 5.76 0.75
CA SER A 7 -4.74 4.58 0.20
C SER A 7 -4.41 4.75 -1.28
N CYS A 8 -5.36 5.26 -2.07
CA CYS A 8 -5.18 5.43 -3.51
C CYS A 8 -4.16 6.52 -3.86
N TRP A 9 -4.24 7.69 -3.24
CA TRP A 9 -3.26 8.77 -3.45
C TRP A 9 -1.87 8.35 -3.01
N SER A 10 -1.76 7.68 -1.88
CA SER A 10 -0.48 7.14 -1.41
C SER A 10 0.13 6.17 -2.42
N TYR A 11 -0.66 5.25 -2.96
CA TYR A 11 -0.20 4.34 -4.00
C TYR A 11 0.31 5.11 -5.22
N ILE A 12 -0.45 6.10 -5.71
CA ILE A 12 -0.08 6.91 -6.88
C ILE A 12 1.25 7.63 -6.64
N PHE A 13 1.37 8.39 -5.55
CA PHE A 13 2.59 9.15 -5.24
C PHE A 13 3.78 8.25 -4.97
N SER A 14 3.60 7.14 -4.27
CA SER A 14 4.64 6.13 -4.05
C SER A 14 5.16 5.54 -5.35
N LYS A 15 4.26 5.20 -6.30
CA LYS A 15 4.67 4.64 -7.60
C LYS A 15 5.36 5.65 -8.48
N ILE A 16 4.87 6.90 -8.53
CA ILE A 16 5.51 7.98 -9.28
C ILE A 16 6.92 8.24 -8.74
N THR A 17 7.06 8.44 -7.42
CA THR A 17 8.35 8.69 -6.78
C THR A 17 9.29 7.50 -6.94
N GLY A 18 8.79 6.28 -6.71
CA GLY A 18 9.57 5.06 -6.90
C GLY A 18 10.15 4.95 -8.32
N ARG A 19 9.37 5.31 -9.34
CA ARG A 19 9.81 5.34 -10.74
C ARG A 19 10.93 6.36 -10.96
N GLN A 20 10.80 7.56 -10.38
CA GLN A 20 11.80 8.62 -10.48
C GLN A 20 13.13 8.24 -9.84
N VAL A 21 13.09 7.60 -8.67
CA VAL A 21 14.29 7.15 -7.94
C VAL A 21 14.75 5.72 -8.31
N LYS A 22 14.16 5.14 -9.36
CA LYS A 22 14.48 3.78 -9.86
C LYS A 22 14.37 2.70 -8.77
N SER A 23 13.35 2.81 -7.93
CA SER A 23 13.07 1.89 -6.83
C SER A 23 11.62 1.38 -6.94
N SER A 24 11.42 0.06 -6.77
CA SER A 24 10.08 -0.54 -6.84
C SER A 24 9.54 -0.78 -5.44
N LEU A 25 8.61 0.06 -5.01
CA LEU A 25 7.87 -0.16 -3.77
C LEU A 25 6.74 -1.16 -4.01
N PRO A 26 6.63 -2.25 -3.19
CA PRO A 26 5.54 -3.19 -3.28
C PRO A 26 4.16 -2.52 -3.11
N ALA A 27 3.14 -3.02 -3.81
CA ALA A 27 1.79 -2.44 -3.79
C ALA A 27 1.21 -2.32 -2.38
N TYR A 28 1.39 -3.36 -1.55
CA TYR A 28 0.88 -3.37 -0.18
C TYR A 28 1.51 -2.27 0.70
N MET A 29 2.80 -1.98 0.52
CA MET A 29 3.47 -0.88 1.23
C MET A 29 3.00 0.49 0.72
N ALA A 30 2.82 0.62 -0.60
CA ALA A 30 2.34 1.85 -1.20
C ALA A 30 0.92 2.22 -0.74
N LEU A 31 0.02 1.24 -0.60
CA LEU A 31 -1.33 1.43 -0.06
C LEU A 31 -1.31 1.72 1.44
N LEU A 32 -0.48 1.00 2.20
CA LEU A 32 -0.37 1.14 3.65
C LEU A 32 0.15 2.53 4.05
N ALA A 33 1.11 3.08 3.31
CA ALA A 33 1.71 4.38 3.64
C ALA A 33 0.67 5.49 3.79
N GLY A 34 -0.43 5.43 3.00
CA GLY A 34 -1.49 6.43 3.04
C GLY A 34 -2.40 6.34 4.26
N VAL A 35 -2.42 5.22 4.96
CA VAL A 35 -3.28 5.06 6.14
C VAL A 35 -2.50 5.11 7.46
N LEU A 36 -1.16 5.18 7.38
CA LEU A 36 -0.32 5.21 8.58
C LEU A 36 -0.58 6.41 9.51
N PRO A 37 -0.77 7.65 9.01
CA PRO A 37 -1.07 8.78 9.90
C PRO A 37 -2.35 8.58 10.71
N ASP A 38 -3.36 7.89 10.18
CA ASP A 38 -4.64 7.60 10.85
C ASP A 38 -4.54 6.51 11.91
N PHE A 39 -3.38 5.87 12.08
CA PHE A 39 -3.17 4.88 13.13
C PHE A 39 -3.29 5.46 14.54
N ASP A 40 -3.25 6.78 14.70
CA ASP A 40 -3.54 7.46 15.96
C ASP A 40 -4.95 7.15 16.49
N ILE A 41 -5.90 6.80 15.63
CA ILE A 41 -7.26 6.39 16.00
C ILE A 41 -7.25 5.17 16.94
N TYR A 42 -6.29 4.23 16.77
CA TYR A 42 -6.14 3.09 17.67
C TYR A 42 -5.70 3.46 19.08
N PHE A 43 -5.12 4.65 19.25
CA PHE A 43 -4.56 5.13 20.51
C PHE A 43 -5.44 6.15 21.21
N LYS A 44 -6.68 6.34 20.81
CA LYS A 44 -7.66 7.14 21.57
C LYS A 44 -7.94 6.44 22.92
N PRO A 45 -8.01 7.15 24.00
CA PRO A 45 -7.96 8.62 24.19
C PRO A 45 -6.56 9.21 24.41
N LEU A 46 -5.47 8.45 24.27
CA LEU A 46 -4.11 8.89 24.57
C LEU A 46 -3.59 9.94 23.58
N ILE A 47 -3.95 9.81 22.31
CA ILE A 47 -3.56 10.71 21.22
C ILE A 47 -4.82 11.19 20.54
N GLN A 48 -4.99 12.51 20.46
CA GLN A 48 -6.08 13.09 19.71
C GLN A 48 -5.80 12.95 18.20
N HIS A 49 -6.79 12.47 17.46
CA HIS A 49 -6.73 12.39 16.00
C HIS A 49 -6.48 13.76 15.37
N HIS A 50 -5.78 13.82 14.25
CA HIS A 50 -5.36 15.05 13.58
C HIS A 50 -4.43 15.95 14.43
N THR A 51 -3.51 15.36 15.21
CA THR A 51 -2.50 16.13 15.96
C THR A 51 -1.08 15.74 15.52
N TYR A 52 -0.34 14.98 16.33
CA TYR A 52 1.06 14.63 16.07
C TYR A 52 1.28 13.90 14.75
N THR A 53 0.41 12.96 14.41
CA THR A 53 0.50 12.13 13.21
C THR A 53 0.20 12.89 11.92
N HIS A 54 -0.44 14.06 12.03
CA HIS A 54 -0.77 14.96 10.92
C HIS A 54 0.09 16.23 10.92
N SER A 55 1.19 16.23 11.67
CA SER A 55 2.13 17.34 11.76
C SER A 55 3.36 17.13 10.89
N LEU A 56 3.76 18.15 10.14
CA LEU A 56 5.01 18.15 9.40
C LEU A 56 6.23 18.08 10.32
N ILE A 57 6.13 18.62 11.56
CA ILE A 57 7.21 18.55 12.55
C ILE A 57 7.54 17.11 12.91
N VAL A 58 6.56 16.22 12.93
CA VAL A 58 6.75 14.79 13.21
C VAL A 58 7.04 14.00 11.93
N LEU A 59 6.27 14.25 10.87
CA LEU A 59 6.36 13.42 9.67
C LEU A 59 7.58 13.71 8.80
N VAL A 60 8.04 14.96 8.70
CA VAL A 60 9.21 15.29 7.88
C VAL A 60 10.48 14.62 8.44
N PRO A 61 10.82 14.71 9.74
CA PRO A 61 11.96 13.97 10.29
C PRO A 61 11.80 12.46 10.14
N THR A 62 10.60 11.91 10.36
CA THR A 62 10.33 10.49 10.18
C THR A 62 10.60 10.06 8.74
N CYS A 63 10.08 10.80 7.77
CA CYS A 63 10.33 10.57 6.34
C CYS A 63 11.81 10.71 5.98
N ALA A 64 12.52 11.68 6.58
CA ALA A 64 13.96 11.85 6.37
C ALA A 64 14.73 10.62 6.87
N VAL A 65 14.43 10.10 8.05
CA VAL A 65 15.05 8.87 8.58
C VAL A 65 14.77 7.68 7.65
N LEU A 66 13.53 7.53 7.19
CA LEU A 66 13.16 6.47 6.24
C LEU A 66 13.94 6.60 4.91
N ALA A 67 14.03 7.81 4.38
CA ALA A 67 14.78 8.10 3.16
C ALA A 67 16.28 7.81 3.31
N LEU A 68 16.89 8.21 4.41
CA LEU A 68 18.30 7.95 4.71
C LEU A 68 18.57 6.46 4.90
N ARG A 69 17.68 5.74 5.63
CA ARG A 69 17.87 4.32 5.97
C ARG A 69 17.58 3.38 4.79
N PHE A 70 16.54 3.67 4.00
CA PHE A 70 16.04 2.81 2.92
C PHE A 70 16.21 3.41 1.52
N ARG A 71 16.85 4.57 1.41
CA ARG A 71 17.14 5.26 0.14
C ARG A 71 15.88 5.40 -0.74
N GLY A 72 15.92 4.91 -1.98
CA GLY A 72 14.83 5.04 -2.94
C GLY A 72 13.50 4.43 -2.47
N LEU A 73 13.54 3.29 -1.76
CA LEU A 73 12.34 2.70 -1.15
C LEU A 73 11.76 3.62 -0.06
N GLY A 74 12.64 4.16 0.79
CA GLY A 74 12.23 5.09 1.85
C GLY A 74 11.63 6.37 1.27
N LEU A 75 12.19 6.93 0.21
CA LEU A 75 11.65 8.10 -0.48
C LEU A 75 10.26 7.82 -1.07
N ALA A 76 10.09 6.68 -1.76
CA ALA A 76 8.81 6.31 -2.33
C ALA A 76 7.72 6.09 -1.25
N PHE A 77 8.09 5.44 -0.14
CA PHE A 77 7.19 5.23 0.99
C PHE A 77 6.84 6.55 1.69
N SER A 78 7.83 7.44 1.88
CA SER A 78 7.62 8.77 2.45
C SER A 78 6.71 9.66 1.60
N ALA A 79 6.82 9.57 0.28
CA ALA A 79 5.90 10.27 -0.62
C ALA A 79 4.45 9.81 -0.43
N GLY A 80 4.24 8.51 -0.18
CA GLY A 80 2.94 7.98 0.19
C GLY A 80 2.42 8.54 1.51
N ILE A 81 3.25 8.57 2.56
CA ILE A 81 2.89 9.15 3.87
C ILE A 81 2.53 10.63 3.72
N LEU A 82 3.37 11.42 3.04
CA LEU A 82 3.15 12.86 2.89
C LEU A 82 1.93 13.18 2.02
N SER A 83 1.56 12.30 1.07
CA SER A 83 0.36 12.47 0.27
C SER A 83 -0.92 12.48 1.12
N HIS A 84 -0.92 11.80 2.26
CA HIS A 84 -2.02 11.83 3.23
C HIS A 84 -2.29 13.25 3.73
N LEU A 85 -1.25 13.96 4.19
CA LEU A 85 -1.40 15.34 4.68
C LEU A 85 -1.90 16.28 3.59
N VAL A 86 -1.39 16.11 2.36
CA VAL A 86 -1.87 16.91 1.22
C VAL A 86 -3.35 16.65 0.97
N ALA A 87 -3.76 15.38 0.99
CA ALA A 87 -5.15 14.99 0.79
C ALA A 87 -6.06 15.57 1.86
N ASP A 88 -5.66 15.52 3.13
CA ASP A 88 -6.41 16.11 4.24
C ASP A 88 -6.45 17.63 4.19
N SER A 89 -5.37 18.29 3.78
CA SER A 89 -5.36 19.74 3.62
C SER A 89 -6.25 20.22 2.45
N ILE A 90 -6.54 19.38 1.48
CA ILE A 90 -7.48 19.70 0.39
C ILE A 90 -8.93 19.55 0.86
N VAL A 91 -9.24 18.44 1.52
CA VAL A 91 -10.62 18.11 1.89
C VAL A 91 -11.05 18.75 3.21
N GLY A 92 -10.12 18.85 4.16
CA GLY A 92 -10.31 19.43 5.48
C GLY A 92 -9.21 20.43 5.84
N THR A 93 -8.78 20.39 7.09
CA THR A 93 -7.65 21.16 7.62
C THR A 93 -6.75 20.27 8.46
N ILE A 94 -5.46 20.58 8.49
CA ILE A 94 -4.44 19.92 9.31
C ILE A 94 -3.68 20.95 10.14
N PRO A 95 -3.14 20.61 11.32
CA PRO A 95 -2.23 21.46 12.09
C PRO A 95 -0.77 21.15 11.73
N PRO A 96 -0.20 21.74 10.65
CA PRO A 96 1.10 21.31 10.12
C PRO A 96 2.26 21.53 11.09
N LEU A 97 2.09 22.47 12.03
CA LEU A 97 3.13 22.86 13.00
C LEU A 97 2.85 22.36 14.43
N TYR A 98 1.88 21.47 14.64
CA TYR A 98 1.64 20.89 15.96
C TYR A 98 2.88 20.12 16.47
N PRO A 99 3.27 20.19 17.75
CA PRO A 99 2.64 20.90 18.86
C PRO A 99 3.09 22.36 19.07
N LEU A 100 3.87 22.94 18.16
CA LEU A 100 4.36 24.31 18.30
C LEU A 100 3.28 25.35 17.99
N SER A 101 2.28 24.98 17.19
CA SER A 101 1.16 25.84 16.81
C SER A 101 -0.07 24.99 16.44
N ASP A 102 -1.24 25.42 16.91
CA ASP A 102 -2.53 24.83 16.58
C ASP A 102 -3.15 25.42 15.30
N LEU A 103 -2.38 26.22 14.54
CA LEU A 103 -2.84 26.84 13.30
C LEU A 103 -3.30 25.77 12.32
N GLN A 104 -4.58 25.84 11.92
CA GLN A 104 -5.17 24.93 10.94
C GLN A 104 -4.95 25.47 9.53
N VAL A 105 -4.48 24.62 8.61
CA VAL A 105 -4.24 24.95 7.21
C VAL A 105 -4.95 23.94 6.31
N GLY A 106 -5.70 24.43 5.32
CA GLY A 106 -6.38 23.59 4.33
C GLY A 106 -7.37 24.39 3.48
N ILE A 107 -7.81 23.75 2.38
CA ILE A 107 -8.80 24.30 1.44
C ILE A 107 -10.23 24.07 1.94
N SER A 108 -10.44 23.00 2.71
CA SER A 108 -11.75 22.64 3.30
C SER A 108 -12.87 22.43 2.27
N LEU A 109 -12.67 21.56 1.29
CA LEU A 109 -13.73 21.19 0.35
C LEU A 109 -14.95 20.54 1.03
N GLY A 110 -14.77 20.05 2.26
CA GLY A 110 -15.79 19.39 3.07
C GLY A 110 -15.95 17.90 2.80
N LEU A 111 -16.38 17.18 3.84
CA LEU A 111 -16.67 15.74 3.84
C LEU A 111 -18.15 15.49 4.12
N PRO A 112 -18.85 14.66 3.32
CA PRO A 112 -18.57 14.33 1.94
C PRO A 112 -19.04 15.43 0.99
N SER A 113 -18.26 15.74 -0.02
CA SER A 113 -18.63 16.68 -1.08
C SER A 113 -18.51 16.03 -2.46
N PRO A 114 -19.10 16.59 -3.51
CA PRO A 114 -18.89 16.09 -4.87
C PRO A 114 -17.43 16.14 -5.30
N ALA A 115 -16.67 17.15 -4.85
CA ALA A 115 -15.26 17.30 -5.15
C ALA A 115 -14.42 16.23 -4.42
N ASP A 116 -14.67 15.98 -3.14
CA ASP A 116 -14.05 14.90 -2.38
C ASP A 116 -14.33 13.53 -3.02
N THR A 117 -15.60 13.27 -3.38
CA THR A 117 -15.98 12.04 -4.08
C THR A 117 -15.24 11.86 -5.40
N ALA A 118 -15.12 12.92 -6.19
CA ALA A 118 -14.40 12.88 -7.45
C ALA A 118 -12.91 12.60 -7.26
N LEU A 119 -12.28 13.17 -6.21
CA LEU A 119 -10.88 12.92 -5.87
C LEU A 119 -10.66 11.47 -5.43
N GLU A 120 -11.55 10.90 -4.61
CA GLU A 120 -11.40 9.54 -4.11
C GLU A 120 -11.67 8.47 -5.17
N VAL A 121 -12.81 8.57 -5.85
CA VAL A 121 -13.18 7.62 -6.90
C VAL A 121 -12.27 7.77 -8.12
N GLY A 122 -11.89 9.01 -8.46
CA GLY A 122 -10.91 9.28 -9.52
C GLY A 122 -9.54 8.67 -9.19
N ALA A 123 -9.07 8.80 -7.95
CA ALA A 123 -7.82 8.18 -7.50
C ALA A 123 -7.88 6.65 -7.60
N LEU A 124 -9.00 6.01 -7.22
CA LEU A 124 -9.18 4.57 -7.42
C LEU A 124 -9.06 4.19 -8.91
N GLY A 125 -9.70 4.94 -9.79
CA GLY A 125 -9.58 4.73 -11.24
C GLY A 125 -8.13 4.80 -11.72
N ILE A 126 -7.37 5.81 -11.27
CA ILE A 126 -5.94 5.96 -11.60
C ILE A 126 -5.12 4.79 -11.05
N VAL A 127 -5.37 4.34 -9.82
CA VAL A 127 -4.72 3.16 -9.23
C VAL A 127 -4.94 1.92 -10.09
N LEU A 128 -6.17 1.67 -10.54
CA LEU A 128 -6.47 0.52 -11.41
C LEU A 128 -5.72 0.59 -12.74
N VAL A 129 -5.62 1.79 -13.34
CA VAL A 129 -4.84 1.99 -14.57
C VAL A 129 -3.35 1.74 -14.32
N ILE A 130 -2.77 2.31 -13.24
CA ILE A 130 -1.35 2.11 -12.90
C ILE A 130 -1.10 0.62 -12.62
N ALA A 131 -1.95 -0.05 -11.85
CA ALA A 131 -1.82 -1.47 -11.52
C ALA A 131 -1.90 -2.35 -12.77
N TYR A 132 -2.74 -1.99 -13.74
CA TYR A 132 -2.82 -2.67 -15.03
C TYR A 132 -1.54 -2.47 -15.85
N LEU A 133 -1.06 -1.24 -16.00
CA LEU A 133 0.14 -0.91 -16.77
C LEU A 133 1.42 -1.50 -16.16
N SER A 134 1.51 -1.55 -14.81
CA SER A 134 2.63 -2.16 -14.08
C SER A 134 2.52 -3.68 -13.94
N ARG A 135 1.44 -4.27 -14.43
CA ARG A 135 1.10 -5.71 -14.31
C ARG A 135 0.88 -6.16 -12.85
N GLU A 136 0.68 -5.25 -11.92
CA GLU A 136 0.39 -5.60 -10.53
C GLU A 136 -1.00 -6.23 -10.34
N TYR A 137 -1.90 -6.10 -11.30
CA TYR A 137 -3.17 -6.86 -11.33
C TYR A 137 -2.94 -8.37 -11.21
N LYS A 138 -1.78 -8.87 -11.59
CA LYS A 138 -1.41 -10.28 -11.46
C LYS A 138 -1.38 -10.75 -10.00
N LEU A 139 -1.08 -9.86 -9.04
CA LEU A 139 -1.18 -10.17 -7.60
C LEU A 139 -2.60 -10.58 -7.18
N VAL A 140 -3.59 -10.13 -7.93
CA VAL A 140 -5.01 -10.41 -7.65
C VAL A 140 -5.56 -11.55 -8.52
N THR A 141 -5.06 -11.71 -9.75
CA THR A 141 -5.57 -12.70 -10.72
C THR A 141 -4.78 -14.00 -10.74
N GLU A 142 -3.52 -13.98 -10.32
CA GLU A 142 -2.64 -15.14 -10.33
C GLU A 142 -2.23 -15.52 -8.90
N SER A 143 -1.82 -16.78 -8.70
CA SER A 143 -1.40 -17.28 -7.38
C SER A 143 0.06 -16.92 -7.11
N HIS A 144 0.29 -15.76 -6.50
CA HIS A 144 1.61 -15.29 -6.05
C HIS A 144 1.67 -15.26 -4.52
N LYS A 145 2.71 -15.86 -3.92
CA LYS A 145 2.87 -15.89 -2.46
C LYS A 145 2.91 -14.48 -1.84
N GLU A 146 3.51 -13.53 -2.55
CA GLU A 146 3.63 -12.15 -2.09
C GLU A 146 2.28 -11.43 -1.95
N ALA A 147 1.24 -11.90 -2.64
CA ALA A 147 -0.08 -11.34 -2.56
C ALA A 147 -0.71 -11.49 -1.15
N VAL A 148 -0.21 -12.41 -0.32
CA VAL A 148 -0.66 -12.53 1.08
C VAL A 148 -0.39 -11.25 1.88
N TYR A 149 0.64 -10.48 1.54
CA TYR A 149 0.97 -9.23 2.23
C TYR A 149 -0.06 -8.12 1.98
N LEU A 150 -0.94 -8.27 0.98
CA LEU A 150 -2.11 -7.39 0.80
C LEU A 150 -3.09 -7.47 1.99
N ALA A 151 -2.96 -8.49 2.84
CA ALA A 151 -3.71 -8.55 4.10
C ALA A 151 -3.38 -7.38 5.03
N ILE A 152 -2.18 -6.81 4.97
CA ILE A 152 -1.76 -5.70 5.84
C ILE A 152 -2.61 -4.46 5.56
N PRO A 153 -2.60 -3.86 4.35
CA PRO A 153 -3.47 -2.72 4.07
C PRO A 153 -4.97 -3.09 4.14
N LEU A 154 -5.37 -4.32 3.77
CA LEU A 154 -6.76 -4.76 3.88
C LEU A 154 -7.27 -4.66 5.32
N VAL A 155 -6.56 -5.28 6.26
CA VAL A 155 -6.94 -5.26 7.69
C VAL A 155 -6.90 -3.83 8.22
N SER A 156 -5.88 -3.04 7.87
CA SER A 156 -5.76 -1.65 8.30
C SER A 156 -6.94 -0.81 7.82
N ILE A 157 -7.31 -0.90 6.54
CA ILE A 157 -8.43 -0.14 5.97
C ILE A 157 -9.75 -0.56 6.63
N VAL A 158 -10.00 -1.87 6.77
CA VAL A 158 -11.25 -2.36 7.37
C VAL A 158 -11.37 -1.93 8.82
N THR A 159 -10.33 -2.13 9.63
CA THR A 159 -10.39 -1.81 11.06
C THR A 159 -10.48 -0.30 11.31
N LEU A 160 -9.74 0.52 10.58
CA LEU A 160 -9.84 1.98 10.69
C LEU A 160 -11.20 2.48 10.23
N THR A 161 -11.78 1.92 9.14
CA THR A 161 -13.13 2.27 8.69
C THR A 161 -14.18 1.97 9.77
N LEU A 162 -14.05 0.80 10.43
CA LEU A 162 -14.99 0.42 11.50
C LEU A 162 -14.83 1.30 12.75
N LEU A 163 -13.59 1.64 13.14
CA LEU A 163 -13.32 2.53 14.26
C LEU A 163 -13.85 3.94 13.99
N PHE A 164 -13.61 4.47 12.79
CA PHE A 164 -14.09 5.77 12.38
C PHE A 164 -15.61 5.85 12.35
N ALA A 165 -16.30 4.82 11.84
CA ALA A 165 -17.74 4.74 11.84
C ALA A 165 -18.30 4.64 13.27
N GLY A 166 -17.68 3.86 14.14
CA GLY A 166 -18.08 3.70 15.56
C GLY A 166 -17.94 4.98 16.38
N ASP A 167 -16.92 5.76 16.12
CA ASP A 167 -16.65 7.03 16.82
C ASP A 167 -17.74 8.10 16.56
N ASN A 168 -18.42 8.01 15.42
CA ASN A 168 -19.48 8.94 15.03
C ASN A 168 -20.88 8.52 15.53
N ASN A 169 -21.02 7.39 16.25
CA ASN A 169 -22.30 6.86 16.76
C ASN A 169 -23.41 6.74 15.70
N VAL A 170 -23.03 6.59 14.43
CA VAL A 170 -23.98 6.46 13.32
C VAL A 170 -23.94 5.03 12.82
N PRO A 171 -25.11 4.36 12.65
CA PRO A 171 -25.14 3.04 12.02
C PRO A 171 -24.42 3.06 10.66
N LEU A 172 -23.53 2.10 10.42
CA LEU A 172 -22.70 2.06 9.21
C LEU A 172 -23.54 2.16 7.91
N ALA A 173 -24.71 1.51 7.89
CA ALA A 173 -25.61 1.57 6.75
C ALA A 173 -26.18 2.99 6.53
N GLU A 174 -26.58 3.68 7.60
CA GLU A 174 -27.09 5.04 7.52
C GLU A 174 -25.97 5.99 7.09
N PHE A 175 -24.78 5.83 7.65
CA PHE A 175 -23.60 6.56 7.23
C PHE A 175 -23.33 6.35 5.74
N ALA A 176 -23.29 5.10 5.27
CA ALA A 176 -22.94 4.74 3.90
C ALA A 176 -23.94 5.24 2.83
N PHE A 177 -25.24 5.29 3.16
CA PHE A 177 -26.30 5.55 2.17
C PHE A 177 -27.06 6.87 2.39
N SER A 178 -26.65 7.70 3.34
CA SER A 178 -27.32 8.98 3.66
C SER A 178 -27.24 10.01 2.52
N ARG A 179 -26.21 9.95 1.67
CA ARG A 179 -25.96 10.89 0.55
C ARG A 179 -25.37 10.14 -0.64
N LYS A 180 -25.71 10.55 -1.87
CA LYS A 180 -25.16 9.95 -3.11
C LYS A 180 -23.62 9.95 -3.15
N ALA A 181 -22.98 11.03 -2.71
CA ALA A 181 -21.54 11.14 -2.61
C ALA A 181 -20.96 10.04 -1.71
N LEU A 182 -21.53 9.86 -0.53
CA LEU A 182 -21.11 8.86 0.44
C LEU A 182 -21.30 7.43 -0.08
N THR A 183 -22.42 7.18 -0.78
CA THR A 183 -22.68 5.89 -1.43
C THR A 183 -21.59 5.53 -2.44
N LEU A 184 -21.15 6.49 -3.28
CA LEU A 184 -20.08 6.25 -4.26
C LEU A 184 -18.74 5.96 -3.59
N ILE A 185 -18.39 6.70 -2.53
CA ILE A 185 -17.17 6.46 -1.74
C ILE A 185 -17.25 5.07 -1.09
N THR A 186 -18.39 4.68 -0.52
CA THR A 186 -18.61 3.36 0.08
C THR A 186 -18.47 2.24 -0.94
N LEU A 187 -19.02 2.40 -2.13
CA LEU A 187 -18.84 1.42 -3.21
C LEU A 187 -17.37 1.32 -3.64
N GLY A 188 -16.66 2.44 -3.69
CA GLY A 188 -15.22 2.47 -3.94
C GLY A 188 -14.43 1.72 -2.86
N HIS A 189 -14.75 1.92 -1.58
CA HIS A 189 -14.16 1.16 -0.47
C HIS A 189 -14.44 -0.35 -0.61
N ALA A 190 -15.69 -0.72 -0.85
CA ALA A 190 -16.08 -2.12 -1.05
C ALA A 190 -15.32 -2.76 -2.23
N ALA A 191 -15.16 -2.03 -3.33
CA ALA A 191 -14.38 -2.47 -4.47
C ALA A 191 -12.89 -2.68 -4.10
N LEU A 192 -12.26 -1.71 -3.42
CA LEU A 192 -10.87 -1.83 -2.97
C LEU A 192 -10.70 -3.02 -2.02
N ILE A 193 -11.56 -3.14 -1.00
CA ILE A 193 -11.55 -4.26 -0.05
C ILE A 193 -11.72 -5.60 -0.79
N GLY A 194 -12.63 -5.69 -1.75
CA GLY A 194 -12.85 -6.88 -2.56
C GLY A 194 -11.61 -7.26 -3.39
N ILE A 195 -10.96 -6.29 -4.03
CA ILE A 195 -9.73 -6.47 -4.80
C ILE A 195 -8.60 -6.98 -3.89
N LEU A 196 -8.37 -6.33 -2.75
CA LEU A 196 -7.35 -6.75 -1.78
C LEU A 196 -7.64 -8.14 -1.21
N GLY A 197 -8.90 -8.43 -0.86
CA GLY A 197 -9.36 -9.73 -0.36
C GLY A 197 -9.12 -10.85 -1.37
N LEU A 198 -9.40 -10.61 -2.66
CA LEU A 198 -9.11 -11.55 -3.73
C LEU A 198 -7.61 -11.80 -3.85
N GLY A 199 -6.78 -10.77 -3.77
CA GLY A 199 -5.32 -10.90 -3.78
C GLY A 199 -4.81 -11.73 -2.61
N VAL A 200 -5.30 -11.46 -1.39
CA VAL A 200 -4.96 -12.27 -0.19
C VAL A 200 -5.36 -13.73 -0.37
N PHE A 201 -6.54 -14.00 -0.91
CA PHE A 201 -6.99 -15.36 -1.20
C PHE A 201 -6.06 -16.08 -2.19
N GLN A 202 -5.66 -15.42 -3.28
CA GLN A 202 -4.71 -15.98 -4.25
C GLN A 202 -3.34 -16.24 -3.61
N GLY A 203 -2.86 -15.32 -2.78
CA GLY A 203 -1.62 -15.47 -2.02
C GLY A 203 -1.66 -16.65 -1.06
N ALA A 204 -2.74 -16.81 -0.31
CA ALA A 204 -2.93 -17.93 0.59
C ALA A 204 -2.95 -19.28 -0.17
N ARG A 205 -3.65 -19.35 -1.30
CA ARG A 205 -3.62 -20.55 -2.17
C ARG A 205 -2.20 -20.89 -2.62
N ALA A 206 -1.42 -19.89 -3.05
CA ALA A 206 -0.03 -20.11 -3.48
C ALA A 206 0.84 -20.68 -2.36
N VAL A 207 0.69 -20.20 -1.13
CA VAL A 207 1.42 -20.70 0.05
C VAL A 207 1.04 -22.14 0.37
N ILE A 208 -0.26 -22.47 0.35
CA ILE A 208 -0.76 -23.82 0.68
C ILE A 208 -0.31 -24.85 -0.37
N THR A 209 -0.41 -24.51 -1.66
CA THR A 209 -0.02 -25.44 -2.74
C THR A 209 1.46 -25.75 -2.73
N THR A 210 2.32 -24.78 -2.39
CA THR A 210 3.76 -25.01 -2.30
C THR A 210 4.14 -25.94 -1.13
N ARG A 211 3.39 -25.87 -0.01
CA ARG A 211 3.63 -26.78 1.13
C ARG A 211 3.25 -28.24 0.84
N LYS A 212 2.33 -28.47 -0.10
CA LYS A 212 1.85 -29.82 -0.46
C LYS A 212 2.73 -30.57 -1.46
N GLN A 213 3.75 -29.92 -2.03
CA GLN A 213 4.77 -30.61 -2.80
C GLN A 213 5.94 -30.97 -1.86
N PRO A 214 5.95 -32.15 -1.21
CA PRO A 214 7.15 -32.66 -0.53
C PRO A 214 8.21 -32.82 -1.61
N GLY A 215 9.39 -32.26 -1.35
CA GLY A 215 10.50 -32.24 -2.29
C GLY A 215 10.68 -33.59 -2.98
N HIS A 216 10.52 -33.57 -4.29
CA HIS A 216 11.09 -34.65 -5.09
C HIS A 216 12.57 -34.63 -4.73
N PRO A 217 13.13 -35.71 -4.18
CA PRO A 217 14.58 -35.79 -3.97
C PRO A 217 15.20 -35.47 -5.33
N SER A 218 16.02 -34.43 -5.38
CA SER A 218 16.82 -34.13 -6.55
C SER A 218 17.54 -35.40 -6.93
N SER A 219 17.17 -35.95 -8.10
CA SER A 219 17.90 -37.07 -8.66
C SER A 219 19.39 -36.74 -8.56
N PRO A 220 20.25 -37.64 -8.01
CA PRO A 220 21.66 -37.37 -7.97
C PRO A 220 22.12 -37.06 -9.40
N PRO A 221 22.99 -36.06 -9.59
CA PRO A 221 23.52 -35.77 -10.91
C PRO A 221 24.01 -37.07 -11.53
N SER A 222 23.37 -37.45 -12.64
CA SER A 222 23.81 -38.59 -13.47
C SER A 222 25.28 -38.34 -13.74
N GLY A 223 26.12 -39.21 -13.14
CA GLY A 223 27.57 -39.13 -13.23
C GLY A 223 27.97 -38.94 -14.68
N GLU A 224 28.62 -37.83 -14.97
CA GLU A 224 29.38 -37.68 -16.21
C GLU A 224 30.32 -38.85 -16.31
N ALA A 225 30.02 -39.74 -17.27
CA ALA A 225 30.95 -40.78 -17.70
C ALA A 225 32.21 -40.05 -18.20
N GLN A 226 33.30 -40.16 -17.43
CA GLN A 226 34.61 -39.70 -17.88
C GLN A 226 34.91 -40.38 -19.23
N PRO A 227 35.26 -39.62 -20.28
CA PRO A 227 35.76 -40.22 -21.50
C PRO A 227 37.12 -40.86 -21.21
N SER A 228 37.14 -42.18 -21.35
CA SER A 228 38.34 -43.01 -21.29
C SER A 228 39.40 -42.54 -22.30
N GLY A 229 40.62 -42.43 -21.82
CA GLY A 229 41.84 -41.97 -22.38
C GLY A 229 42.05 -42.08 -23.89
N SER A 230 42.46 -40.96 -24.46
CA SER A 230 43.17 -40.93 -25.72
C SER A 230 44.65 -41.33 -25.52
N PRO A 231 45.23 -42.22 -26.33
CA PRO A 231 46.65 -42.55 -26.22
C PRO A 231 47.52 -41.41 -26.76
N LEU A 232 48.59 -41.11 -26.04
CA LEU A 232 49.65 -40.17 -26.39
C LEU A 232 50.31 -40.50 -27.75
N PRO A 233 50.58 -39.55 -28.62
CA PRO A 233 51.42 -39.76 -29.80
C PRO A 233 52.89 -39.87 -29.39
N SER A 234 53.55 -40.93 -29.86
CA SER A 234 54.98 -41.16 -29.72
C SER A 234 55.80 -40.14 -30.50
N ASN A 235 56.64 -39.42 -29.79
CA ASN A 235 57.68 -38.56 -30.34
C ASN A 235 58.80 -39.49 -30.99
N THR A 236 59.00 -39.33 -32.27
CA THR A 236 60.29 -39.74 -32.93
C THR A 236 60.83 -38.52 -33.70
N SER A 237 61.92 -37.99 -33.18
CA SER A 237 62.86 -37.13 -33.95
C SER A 237 63.72 -37.99 -34.86
N PRO A 238 64.32 -37.46 -35.94
CA PRO A 238 65.66 -36.92 -35.88
C PRO A 238 65.77 -35.44 -36.20
#